data_9547355c780ff8dad31e7e0c72ca73c9
#
_entry.id   9547355c780ff8dad31e7e0c72ca73c9
#
_cell.length_a   1.000
_cell.length_b   1.000
_cell.length_c   1.000
_cell.angle_alpha   90.00
_cell.angle_beta   90.00
_cell.angle_gamma   90.00
#
_symmetry.space_group_name_H-M   'P 1'
#
loop_
_entity.id
_entity.type
_entity.pdbx_description
1 polymer ?
#
loop_
_entity_poly.entity_id
_entity_poly.type
_entity_poly.pdbx_seq_one_letter_code
_entity_poly.pdbx_strand_id
1 'polypeptide(L)'
;YRKNITIDAKKTCEYDFSQLNPHMIYFAHNYEMGTEDAYDRVLDGQHRDLVKSAFNAMIQADSSLRACPTGIDPSVADMSWGELRDRIIEAHKPISHLFFSGVGNSLQFEDSCIAENVMLQFIGYDAPALPIHDSFIMHHGYSAYDELEEAMRRAYHDRFKSGFKDNKELVKEVIHESKAMEKPKINDPNNIEWNNIEFDHLMEKRQEYSKWNDRNDDWMMKSKT
;
A
#
# COMPACT_ATOMS: atom_id res chain seq x y z
N TYR A 1 10.02 -16.61 1.22
CA TYR A 1 9.27 -17.15 0.07
C TYR A 1 9.02 -16.09 -1.00
N ARG A 2 8.60 -14.83 -0.66
CA ARG A 2 8.29 -13.75 -1.64
C ARG A 2 9.44 -13.46 -2.59
N LYS A 3 10.69 -13.43 -2.10
CA LYS A 3 11.91 -13.16 -2.90
C LYS A 3 12.15 -14.14 -4.05
N ASN A 4 11.46 -15.29 -4.05
CA ASN A 4 11.60 -16.32 -5.07
C ASN A 4 10.42 -16.36 -6.05
N ILE A 5 9.48 -15.43 -5.93
CA ILE A 5 8.37 -15.32 -6.87
C ILE A 5 8.92 -14.79 -8.20
N THR A 6 8.57 -15.45 -9.28
CA THR A 6 8.85 -14.99 -10.64
C THR A 6 7.54 -14.92 -11.43
N ILE A 7 7.43 -13.97 -12.33
CA ILE A 7 6.32 -13.83 -13.28
C ILE A 7 6.94 -13.96 -14.67
N ASP A 8 6.44 -14.90 -15.48
CA ASP A 8 6.97 -15.24 -16.80
C ASP A 8 8.48 -15.59 -16.78
N ALA A 9 8.91 -16.33 -15.73
CA ALA A 9 10.31 -16.69 -15.47
C ALA A 9 11.25 -15.48 -15.26
N LYS A 10 10.71 -14.29 -14.98
CA LYS A 10 11.45 -13.05 -14.75
C LYS A 10 11.35 -12.60 -13.29
N LYS A 11 12.29 -11.77 -12.89
CA LYS A 11 12.31 -11.16 -11.56
C LYS A 11 11.08 -10.30 -11.32
N THR A 12 10.69 -10.20 -10.07
CA THR A 12 9.58 -9.36 -9.61
C THR A 12 10.06 -8.20 -8.77
N CYS A 13 9.26 -7.15 -8.68
CA CYS A 13 9.34 -6.09 -7.69
C CYS A 13 8.13 -6.19 -6.75
N GLU A 14 8.28 -5.65 -5.56
CA GLU A 14 7.20 -5.52 -4.59
C GLU A 14 7.16 -4.08 -4.10
N TYR A 15 5.97 -3.47 -4.15
CA TYR A 15 5.67 -2.19 -3.54
C TYR A 15 4.59 -2.38 -2.49
N ASP A 16 4.72 -1.70 -1.35
CA ASP A 16 3.73 -1.70 -0.30
C ASP A 16 3.25 -0.29 0.05
N PHE A 17 2.03 -0.20 0.54
CA PHE A 17 1.55 1.03 1.16
C PHE A 17 2.15 1.19 2.55
N SER A 18 2.81 2.30 2.79
CA SER A 18 3.26 2.63 4.14
C SER A 18 2.08 3.09 4.99
N GLN A 19 1.95 2.53 6.19
CA GLN A 19 0.97 2.99 7.17
C GLN A 19 -0.47 3.08 6.61
N LEU A 20 -0.88 2.14 5.76
CA LEU A 20 -2.17 2.21 5.06
C LEU A 20 -3.36 2.41 6.02
N ASN A 21 -3.44 1.62 7.10
CA ASN A 21 -4.52 1.74 8.09
C ASN A 21 -4.60 3.12 8.76
N PRO A 22 -3.51 3.71 9.31
CA PRO A 22 -3.55 5.08 9.80
C PRO A 22 -3.99 6.09 8.74
N HIS A 23 -3.43 6.02 7.54
CA HIS A 23 -3.82 6.93 6.47
C HIS A 23 -5.32 6.81 6.15
N MET A 24 -5.83 5.60 5.92
CA MET A 24 -7.24 5.39 5.61
C MET A 24 -8.17 5.90 6.71
N ILE A 25 -7.87 5.60 7.99
CA ILE A 25 -8.75 5.99 9.09
C ILE A 25 -8.78 7.50 9.30
N TYR A 26 -7.64 8.19 9.17
CA TYR A 26 -7.59 9.64 9.27
C TYR A 26 -8.37 10.29 8.11
N PHE A 27 -8.14 9.84 6.89
CA PHE A 27 -8.79 10.42 5.71
C PHE A 27 -10.28 10.12 5.62
N ALA A 28 -10.69 8.89 5.90
CA ALA A 28 -12.11 8.53 5.89
C ALA A 28 -12.96 9.40 6.84
N HIS A 29 -12.33 9.96 7.87
CA HIS A 29 -12.98 10.81 8.86
C HIS A 29 -12.60 12.29 8.77
N ASN A 30 -11.97 12.71 7.65
CA ASN A 30 -11.57 14.09 7.37
C ASN A 30 -10.61 14.70 8.40
N TYR A 31 -9.72 13.89 8.97
CA TYR A 31 -8.65 14.36 9.84
C TYR A 31 -7.31 14.39 9.09
N GLU A 32 -6.48 15.36 9.42
CA GLU A 32 -5.09 15.40 8.96
C GLU A 32 -4.23 14.50 9.87
N MET A 33 -3.50 13.56 9.26
CA MET A 33 -2.59 12.69 10.01
C MET A 33 -1.28 13.40 10.36
N GLY A 34 -0.85 14.37 9.55
CA GLY A 34 0.47 14.99 9.60
C GLY A 34 1.51 14.19 8.81
N THR A 35 2.74 14.69 8.79
CA THR A 35 3.86 14.11 8.01
C THR A 35 4.69 13.10 8.80
N GLU A 36 4.52 13.03 10.11
CA GLU A 36 5.24 12.08 10.97
C GLU A 36 4.66 10.67 10.83
N ASP A 37 5.54 9.66 10.96
CA ASP A 37 5.07 8.26 11.04
C ASP A 37 4.09 8.10 12.21
N ALA A 38 2.92 7.53 11.90
CA ALA A 38 1.82 7.40 12.87
C ALA A 38 2.21 6.56 14.09
N TYR A 39 3.07 5.58 13.90
CA TYR A 39 3.47 4.68 14.97
C TYR A 39 4.65 5.25 15.78
N ASP A 40 5.56 5.97 15.11
CA ASP A 40 6.74 6.56 15.76
C ASP A 40 6.37 7.68 16.73
N ARG A 41 5.29 8.44 16.45
CA ARG A 41 4.82 9.52 17.34
C ARG A 41 4.39 9.07 18.74
N VAL A 42 4.15 7.77 18.93
CA VAL A 42 3.63 7.24 20.21
C VAL A 42 4.74 7.08 21.24
N LEU A 43 5.92 6.61 20.81
CA LEU A 43 7.08 6.31 21.68
C LEU A 43 8.36 6.93 21.12
N ASP A 44 8.29 8.12 20.55
CA ASP A 44 9.42 8.89 20.01
C ASP A 44 10.32 8.07 19.06
N GLY A 45 9.70 7.31 18.17
CA GLY A 45 10.37 6.44 17.19
C GLY A 45 10.90 5.12 17.76
N GLN A 46 10.67 4.85 19.05
CA GLN A 46 11.06 3.58 19.67
C GLN A 46 9.94 2.54 19.55
N HIS A 47 10.34 1.26 19.47
CA HIS A 47 9.39 0.13 19.49
C HIS A 47 8.24 0.24 18.46
N ARG A 48 8.53 0.78 17.27
CA ARG A 48 7.55 1.01 16.20
C ARG A 48 6.67 -0.21 15.89
N ASP A 49 7.26 -1.42 15.81
CA ASP A 49 6.51 -2.64 15.51
C ASP A 49 5.53 -3.03 16.63
N LEU A 50 5.90 -2.77 17.89
CA LEU A 50 5.02 -2.95 19.04
C LEU A 50 3.81 -2.00 18.92
N VAL A 51 4.08 -0.71 18.65
CA VAL A 51 3.02 0.29 18.48
C VAL A 51 2.12 -0.05 17.30
N LYS A 52 2.68 -0.44 16.15
CA LYS A 52 1.94 -0.87 14.96
C LYS A 52 1.00 -2.03 15.28
N SER A 53 1.50 -3.04 15.98
CA SER A 53 0.72 -4.22 16.37
C SER A 53 -0.41 -3.85 17.32
N ALA A 54 -0.13 -3.01 18.32
CA ALA A 54 -1.11 -2.54 19.30
C ALA A 54 -2.19 -1.65 18.63
N PHE A 55 -1.80 -0.70 17.80
CA PHE A 55 -2.71 0.16 17.03
C PHE A 55 -3.68 -0.68 16.19
N ASN A 56 -3.13 -1.63 15.41
CA ASN A 56 -3.95 -2.50 14.56
C ASN A 56 -4.92 -3.37 15.40
N ALA A 57 -4.49 -3.90 16.54
CA ALA A 57 -5.38 -4.62 17.45
C ALA A 57 -6.51 -3.74 17.98
N MET A 58 -6.22 -2.47 18.30
CA MET A 58 -7.21 -1.53 18.83
C MET A 58 -8.25 -1.11 17.76
N ILE A 59 -7.89 -0.94 16.50
CA ILE A 59 -8.84 -0.60 15.42
C ILE A 59 -9.67 -1.81 14.97
N GLN A 60 -9.14 -3.04 15.11
CA GLN A 60 -9.86 -4.27 14.79
C GLN A 60 -10.89 -4.67 15.87
N ALA A 61 -10.64 -4.28 17.11
CA ALA A 61 -11.51 -4.63 18.23
C ALA A 61 -12.85 -3.86 18.16
N ASP A 62 -13.95 -4.55 18.44
CA ASP A 62 -15.31 -3.98 18.56
C ASP A 62 -15.66 -3.55 19.99
N SER A 63 -14.77 -3.80 20.94
CA SER A 63 -14.94 -3.45 22.35
C SER A 63 -13.56 -3.27 23.01
N SER A 64 -13.55 -2.56 24.15
CA SER A 64 -12.31 -2.26 24.88
C SER A 64 -11.54 -3.52 25.26
N LEU A 65 -10.27 -3.58 24.86
CA LEU A 65 -9.33 -4.67 25.18
C LEU A 65 -8.77 -4.48 26.61
N ARG A 66 -9.34 -5.18 27.58
CA ARG A 66 -8.88 -5.15 28.99
C ARG A 66 -7.58 -5.90 29.19
N ALA A 67 -7.43 -7.05 28.52
CA ALA A 67 -6.20 -7.84 28.50
C ALA A 67 -5.35 -7.50 27.26
N CYS A 68 -4.05 -7.69 27.39
CA CYS A 68 -3.14 -7.54 26.25
C CYS A 68 -3.44 -8.61 25.19
N PRO A 69 -3.61 -8.24 23.91
CA PRO A 69 -3.80 -9.21 22.84
C PRO A 69 -2.60 -10.14 22.68
N THR A 70 -2.87 -11.36 22.26
CA THR A 70 -1.81 -12.36 22.00
C THR A 70 -0.84 -11.84 20.92
N GLY A 71 0.44 -11.99 21.16
CA GLY A 71 1.49 -11.55 20.24
C GLY A 71 1.93 -10.10 20.40
N ILE A 72 1.36 -9.37 21.37
CA ILE A 72 1.80 -8.02 21.76
C ILE A 72 2.44 -8.12 23.15
N ASP A 73 3.68 -7.66 23.27
CA ASP A 73 4.43 -7.67 24.53
C ASP A 73 4.90 -6.25 24.91
N PRO A 74 4.10 -5.48 25.68
CA PRO A 74 4.47 -4.13 26.08
C PRO A 74 5.68 -4.08 27.03
N SER A 75 6.06 -5.20 27.65
CA SER A 75 7.19 -5.24 28.58
C SER A 75 8.54 -4.93 27.88
N VAL A 76 8.65 -5.13 26.56
CA VAL A 76 9.84 -4.73 25.79
C VAL A 76 10.08 -3.22 25.79
N ALA A 77 9.06 -2.44 26.12
CA ALA A 77 9.12 -0.99 26.29
C ALA A 77 8.93 -0.56 27.76
N ASP A 78 9.18 -1.46 28.70
CA ASP A 78 9.08 -1.26 30.14
C ASP A 78 7.70 -0.67 30.58
N MET A 79 6.60 -1.09 29.93
CA MET A 79 5.27 -0.58 30.26
C MET A 79 4.22 -1.69 30.29
N SER A 80 3.06 -1.36 30.88
CA SER A 80 1.88 -2.21 30.86
C SER A 80 1.06 -2.02 29.56
N TRP A 81 0.17 -2.99 29.26
CA TRP A 81 -0.79 -2.85 28.17
C TRP A 81 -1.66 -1.59 28.29
N GLY A 82 -2.11 -1.29 29.53
CA GLY A 82 -2.92 -0.10 29.78
C GLY A 82 -2.17 1.19 29.42
N GLU A 83 -0.91 1.31 29.79
CA GLU A 83 -0.08 2.48 29.48
C GLU A 83 0.18 2.61 27.97
N LEU A 84 0.52 1.51 27.29
CA LEU A 84 0.71 1.54 25.83
C LEU A 84 -0.57 1.98 25.11
N ARG A 85 -1.70 1.40 25.47
CA ARG A 85 -3.02 1.74 24.94
C ARG A 85 -3.34 3.23 25.12
N ASP A 86 -3.14 3.75 26.32
CA ASP A 86 -3.47 5.13 26.66
C ASP A 86 -2.55 6.12 25.93
N ARG A 87 -1.27 5.78 25.72
CA ARG A 87 -0.34 6.56 24.90
C ARG A 87 -0.76 6.57 23.42
N ILE A 88 -1.19 5.43 22.87
CA ILE A 88 -1.71 5.37 21.49
C ILE A 88 -2.94 6.27 21.33
N ILE A 89 -3.88 6.20 22.29
CA ILE A 89 -5.10 7.03 22.26
C ILE A 89 -4.75 8.52 22.30
N GLU A 90 -3.81 8.93 23.15
CA GLU A 90 -3.42 10.33 23.26
C GLU A 90 -2.69 10.83 22.01
N ALA A 91 -1.76 10.04 21.47
CA ALA A 91 -1.03 10.39 20.24
C ALA A 91 -1.95 10.48 19.01
N HIS A 92 -3.05 9.74 19.04
CA HIS A 92 -4.05 9.71 17.97
C HIS A 92 -5.41 10.30 18.40
N LYS A 93 -5.38 11.34 19.20
CA LYS A 93 -6.59 11.96 19.78
C LYS A 93 -7.70 12.29 18.78
N PRO A 94 -7.44 12.80 17.57
CA PRO A 94 -8.49 13.07 16.59
C PRO A 94 -9.34 11.85 16.22
N ILE A 95 -8.75 10.66 16.18
CA ILE A 95 -9.41 9.40 15.84
C ILE A 95 -9.65 8.50 17.06
N SER A 96 -9.41 8.98 18.28
CA SER A 96 -9.48 8.18 19.50
C SER A 96 -10.84 7.48 19.71
N HIS A 97 -11.92 8.10 19.25
CA HIS A 97 -13.29 7.56 19.31
C HIS A 97 -13.53 6.37 18.38
N LEU A 98 -12.63 6.12 17.44
CA LEU A 98 -12.71 5.01 16.49
C LEU A 98 -11.99 3.76 16.98
N PHE A 99 -11.11 3.87 17.97
CA PHE A 99 -10.54 2.69 18.62
C PHE A 99 -11.66 1.89 19.31
N PHE A 100 -11.54 0.58 19.23
CA PHE A 100 -12.49 -0.37 19.82
C PHE A 100 -13.93 -0.25 19.27
N SER A 101 -14.08 0.28 18.05
CA SER A 101 -15.38 0.40 17.37
C SER A 101 -15.57 -0.64 16.25
N GLY A 102 -14.57 -1.51 16.03
CA GLY A 102 -14.58 -2.45 14.91
C GLY A 102 -14.33 -1.79 13.54
N VAL A 103 -13.83 -0.54 13.52
CA VAL A 103 -13.56 0.21 12.27
C VAL A 103 -12.63 -0.53 11.33
N GLY A 104 -11.77 -1.41 11.85
CA GLY A 104 -10.85 -2.23 11.06
C GLY A 104 -11.53 -3.04 9.97
N ASN A 105 -12.77 -3.51 10.19
CA ASN A 105 -13.55 -4.22 9.16
C ASN A 105 -13.87 -3.32 7.97
N SER A 106 -14.23 -2.06 8.23
CA SER A 106 -14.47 -1.08 7.16
C SER A 106 -13.18 -0.76 6.42
N LEU A 107 -12.05 -0.63 7.12
CA LEU A 107 -10.75 -0.39 6.50
C LEU A 107 -10.31 -1.57 5.63
N GLN A 108 -10.57 -2.82 6.03
CA GLN A 108 -10.30 -4.00 5.19
C GLN A 108 -11.12 -4.00 3.90
N PHE A 109 -12.36 -3.53 3.95
CA PHE A 109 -13.18 -3.34 2.75
C PHE A 109 -12.58 -2.26 1.84
N GLU A 110 -12.17 -1.12 2.39
CA GLU A 110 -11.51 -0.06 1.62
C GLU A 110 -10.22 -0.54 0.96
N ASP A 111 -9.38 -1.26 1.71
CA ASP A 111 -8.16 -1.89 1.22
C ASP A 111 -8.45 -2.84 0.05
N SER A 112 -9.47 -3.69 0.17
CA SER A 112 -9.86 -4.59 -0.91
C SER A 112 -10.32 -3.85 -2.18
N CYS A 113 -11.01 -2.73 -2.05
CA CYS A 113 -11.40 -1.88 -3.19
C CYS A 113 -10.19 -1.23 -3.87
N ILE A 114 -9.20 -0.78 -3.07
CA ILE A 114 -7.95 -0.25 -3.60
C ILE A 114 -7.20 -1.36 -4.35
N ALA A 115 -7.08 -2.55 -3.75
CA ALA A 115 -6.41 -3.69 -4.37
C ALA A 115 -7.07 -4.11 -5.68
N GLU A 116 -8.40 -4.19 -5.72
CA GLU A 116 -9.15 -4.46 -6.95
C GLU A 116 -8.83 -3.42 -8.04
N ASN A 117 -8.85 -2.13 -7.69
CA ASN A 117 -8.59 -1.06 -8.64
C ASN A 117 -7.16 -1.15 -9.20
N VAL A 118 -6.15 -1.41 -8.37
CA VAL A 118 -4.77 -1.63 -8.83
C VAL A 118 -4.70 -2.79 -9.81
N MET A 119 -5.27 -3.96 -9.46
CA MET A 119 -5.27 -5.13 -10.34
C MET A 119 -5.94 -4.85 -11.68
N LEU A 120 -7.09 -4.17 -11.68
CA LEU A 120 -7.86 -3.84 -12.89
C LEU A 120 -7.08 -2.93 -13.84
N GLN A 121 -6.23 -2.03 -13.33
CA GLN A 121 -5.40 -1.18 -14.17
C GLN A 121 -4.39 -1.98 -15.02
N PHE A 122 -3.98 -3.17 -14.56
CA PHE A 122 -2.99 -4.00 -15.25
C PHE A 122 -3.58 -5.13 -16.10
N ILE A 123 -4.88 -5.40 -16.02
CA ILE A 123 -5.52 -6.42 -16.85
C ILE A 123 -5.32 -6.15 -18.35
N GLY A 124 -5.42 -4.88 -18.77
CA GLY A 124 -5.25 -4.50 -20.17
C GLY A 124 -3.83 -4.71 -20.72
N TYR A 125 -2.84 -4.87 -19.85
CA TYR A 125 -1.44 -5.12 -20.21
C TYR A 125 -1.06 -6.62 -20.20
N ASP A 126 -2.01 -7.49 -19.86
CA ASP A 126 -1.73 -8.91 -19.57
C ASP A 126 -0.60 -9.06 -18.53
N ALA A 127 -0.59 -8.15 -17.55
CA ALA A 127 0.42 -8.04 -16.51
C ALA A 127 -0.21 -8.29 -15.14
N PRO A 128 -0.04 -9.46 -14.53
CA PRO A 128 -0.64 -9.74 -13.24
C PRO A 128 0.02 -8.92 -12.13
N ALA A 129 -0.79 -8.12 -11.43
CA ALA A 129 -0.44 -7.55 -10.14
C ALA A 129 -0.94 -8.49 -9.05
N LEU A 130 -0.03 -9.08 -8.28
CA LEU A 130 -0.34 -10.05 -7.22
C LEU A 130 -0.48 -9.31 -5.89
N PRO A 131 -1.69 -9.11 -5.35
CA PRO A 131 -1.88 -8.44 -4.08
C PRO A 131 -1.50 -9.36 -2.93
N ILE A 132 -0.75 -8.84 -1.97
CA ILE A 132 -0.42 -9.53 -0.71
C ILE A 132 -0.60 -8.52 0.42
N HIS A 133 -1.75 -8.53 1.07
CA HIS A 133 -2.16 -7.50 2.02
C HIS A 133 -2.13 -6.11 1.35
N ASP A 134 -1.37 -5.19 1.92
CA ASP A 134 -1.13 -3.82 1.46
C ASP A 134 0.01 -3.70 0.44
N SER A 135 0.53 -4.82 -0.09
CA SER A 135 1.59 -4.83 -1.10
C SER A 135 1.17 -5.48 -2.41
N PHE A 136 1.90 -5.16 -3.49
CA PHE A 136 1.72 -5.73 -4.81
C PHE A 136 3.04 -6.23 -5.36
N ILE A 137 3.02 -7.48 -5.85
CA ILE A 137 4.15 -8.07 -6.56
C ILE A 137 3.85 -8.07 -8.05
N MET A 138 4.75 -7.51 -8.83
CA MET A 138 4.66 -7.46 -10.28
C MET A 138 5.98 -7.82 -10.94
N HIS A 139 5.92 -8.02 -12.25
CA HIS A 139 7.10 -8.12 -13.09
C HIS A 139 7.97 -6.86 -12.93
N HIS A 140 9.28 -7.05 -12.69
CA HIS A 140 10.22 -5.95 -12.40
C HIS A 140 10.24 -4.83 -13.46
N GLY A 141 9.98 -5.13 -14.72
CA GLY A 141 9.92 -4.13 -15.79
C GLY A 141 8.93 -3.00 -15.54
N TYR A 142 7.88 -3.22 -14.76
CA TYR A 142 6.88 -2.18 -14.40
C TYR A 142 7.34 -1.25 -13.29
N SER A 143 8.34 -1.64 -12.48
CA SER A 143 8.92 -0.75 -11.46
C SER A 143 9.88 0.27 -12.06
N ALA A 144 10.54 -0.08 -13.16
CA ALA A 144 11.51 0.80 -13.81
C ALA A 144 10.90 2.10 -14.38
N TYR A 145 9.57 2.14 -14.53
CA TYR A 145 8.81 3.26 -15.06
C TYR A 145 7.77 3.81 -14.07
N ASP A 146 7.87 3.45 -12.80
CA ASP A 146 6.97 3.85 -11.72
C ASP A 146 5.47 3.52 -11.98
N GLU A 147 5.19 2.61 -12.92
CA GLU A 147 3.83 2.28 -13.34
C GLU A 147 3.01 1.66 -12.21
N LEU A 148 3.64 0.77 -11.42
CA LEU A 148 2.98 0.16 -10.27
C LEU A 148 2.72 1.20 -9.18
N GLU A 149 3.71 2.04 -8.87
CA GLU A 149 3.56 3.12 -7.89
C GLU A 149 2.46 4.10 -8.30
N GLU A 150 2.41 4.49 -9.58
CA GLU A 150 1.39 5.39 -10.08
C GLU A 150 -0.01 4.75 -10.05
N ALA A 151 -0.12 3.45 -10.36
CA ALA A 151 -1.38 2.73 -10.28
C ALA A 151 -1.90 2.63 -8.83
N MET A 152 -1.00 2.32 -7.88
CA MET A 152 -1.32 2.31 -6.45
C MET A 152 -1.75 3.69 -5.96
N ARG A 153 -1.02 4.75 -6.35
CA ARG A 153 -1.34 6.13 -6.00
C ARG A 153 -2.71 6.54 -6.53
N ARG A 154 -3.00 6.20 -7.78
CA ARG A 154 -4.28 6.50 -8.43
C ARG A 154 -5.43 5.76 -7.76
N ALA A 155 -5.29 4.47 -7.49
CA ALA A 155 -6.30 3.66 -6.83
C ALA A 155 -6.65 4.21 -5.44
N TYR A 156 -5.63 4.57 -4.65
CA TYR A 156 -5.81 5.20 -3.35
C TYR A 156 -6.52 6.56 -3.45
N HIS A 157 -6.01 7.43 -4.34
CA HIS A 157 -6.60 8.74 -4.56
C HIS A 157 -8.06 8.66 -5.02
N ASP A 158 -8.37 7.78 -5.96
CA ASP A 158 -9.72 7.63 -6.50
C ASP A 158 -10.71 7.12 -5.45
N ARG A 159 -10.24 6.28 -4.53
CA ARG A 159 -11.07 5.78 -3.43
C ARG A 159 -11.44 6.88 -2.43
N PHE A 160 -10.55 7.83 -2.18
CA PHE A 160 -10.71 8.86 -1.16
C PHE A 160 -10.89 10.29 -1.71
N LYS A 161 -11.24 10.45 -2.99
CA LYS A 161 -11.43 11.76 -3.66
C LYS A 161 -12.28 12.76 -2.90
N SER A 162 -13.29 12.31 -2.17
CA SER A 162 -14.20 13.19 -1.43
C SER A 162 -13.57 13.81 -0.17
N GLY A 163 -12.46 13.26 0.32
CA GLY A 163 -11.71 13.76 1.48
C GLY A 163 -10.39 14.46 1.14
N PHE A 164 -9.90 14.29 -0.11
CA PHE A 164 -8.63 14.87 -0.55
C PHE A 164 -8.84 16.25 -1.18
N LYS A 165 -8.48 17.29 -0.49
CA LYS A 165 -8.12 18.55 -1.12
C LYS A 165 -6.67 18.42 -1.60
N ASP A 166 -6.48 18.19 -2.91
CA ASP A 166 -5.25 18.41 -3.70
C ASP A 166 -3.88 18.16 -3.02
N ASN A 167 -3.71 17.14 -2.22
CA ASN A 167 -2.44 16.89 -1.57
C ASN A 167 -1.70 15.72 -2.23
N LYS A 168 -1.17 15.97 -3.44
CA LYS A 168 -0.35 15.02 -4.21
C LYS A 168 0.91 14.57 -3.45
N GLU A 169 1.41 15.37 -2.51
CA GLU A 169 2.59 15.04 -1.72
C GLU A 169 2.28 14.00 -0.64
N LEU A 170 1.14 14.10 0.05
CA LEU A 170 0.72 13.11 1.04
C LEU A 170 0.52 11.71 0.45
N VAL A 171 0.05 11.63 -0.80
CA VAL A 171 -0.15 10.33 -1.47
C VAL A 171 1.19 9.68 -1.81
N LYS A 172 2.25 10.45 -2.10
CA LYS A 172 3.60 9.92 -2.34
C LYS A 172 4.20 9.27 -1.08
N GLU A 173 3.90 9.79 0.10
CA GLU A 173 4.42 9.28 1.36
C GLU A 173 3.78 7.94 1.78
N VAL A 174 2.60 7.60 1.23
CA VAL A 174 1.88 6.37 1.55
C VAL A 174 2.46 5.14 0.84
N ILE A 175 3.17 5.33 -0.27
CA ILE A 175 3.68 4.24 -1.10
C ILE A 175 5.19 4.14 -0.98
N HIS A 176 5.67 2.98 -0.56
CA HIS A 176 7.10 2.65 -0.49
C HIS A 176 7.41 1.39 -1.28
N GLU A 177 8.56 1.41 -1.95
CA GLU A 177 9.15 0.17 -2.46
C GLU A 177 9.57 -0.70 -1.27
N SER A 178 9.14 -1.96 -1.25
CA SER A 178 9.48 -2.87 -0.17
C SER A 178 10.99 -3.05 -0.06
N LYS A 179 11.55 -2.79 1.12
CA LYS A 179 12.97 -3.03 1.42
C LYS A 179 13.37 -4.51 1.33
N ALA A 180 12.40 -5.41 1.20
CA ALA A 180 12.64 -6.85 1.10
C ALA A 180 13.25 -7.26 -0.26
N MET A 181 13.13 -6.43 -1.28
CA MET A 181 13.73 -6.65 -2.59
C MET A 181 14.92 -5.71 -2.76
N GLU A 182 16.13 -6.28 -2.74
CA GLU A 182 17.29 -5.54 -3.23
C GLU A 182 17.03 -5.18 -4.70
N LYS A 183 17.08 -3.88 -5.02
CA LYS A 183 17.11 -3.44 -6.41
C LYS A 183 18.21 -4.23 -7.12
N PRO A 184 17.94 -4.92 -8.23
CA PRO A 184 19.00 -5.53 -8.98
C PRO A 184 20.00 -4.41 -9.29
N LYS A 185 21.27 -4.62 -8.92
CA LYS A 185 22.32 -3.66 -9.23
C LYS A 185 22.35 -3.51 -10.74
N ILE A 186 21.88 -2.37 -11.23
CA ILE A 186 21.80 -2.01 -12.66
C ILE A 186 23.18 -2.14 -13.36
N ASN A 187 24.25 -2.28 -12.57
CA ASN A 187 25.64 -2.34 -13.02
C ASN A 187 26.26 -3.75 -12.96
N ASP A 188 25.48 -4.83 -12.93
CA ASP A 188 26.04 -6.15 -13.15
C ASP A 188 26.30 -6.34 -14.65
N PRO A 189 27.59 -6.37 -15.10
CA PRO A 189 27.92 -6.54 -16.52
C PRO A 189 27.39 -7.86 -17.10
N ASN A 190 27.02 -8.83 -16.27
CA ASN A 190 26.39 -10.07 -16.71
C ASN A 190 24.86 -9.94 -16.89
N ASN A 191 24.28 -8.81 -16.55
CA ASN A 191 22.82 -8.56 -16.62
C ASN A 191 22.40 -7.72 -17.85
N ILE A 192 23.34 -7.32 -18.71
CA ILE A 192 23.09 -6.43 -19.85
C ILE A 192 22.18 -7.09 -20.90
N GLU A 193 22.33 -8.39 -21.16
CA GLU A 193 21.46 -9.11 -22.10
C GLU A 193 20.00 -9.20 -21.59
N TRP A 194 19.80 -9.41 -20.30
CA TRP A 194 18.48 -9.48 -19.70
C TRP A 194 17.75 -8.13 -19.74
N ASN A 195 18.44 -7.04 -19.49
CA ASN A 195 17.86 -5.70 -19.51
C ASN A 195 17.35 -5.32 -20.91
N ASN A 196 18.08 -5.70 -21.97
CA ASN A 196 17.66 -5.41 -23.35
C ASN A 196 16.42 -6.24 -23.76
N ILE A 197 16.39 -7.53 -23.44
CA ILE A 197 15.24 -8.40 -23.73
C ILE A 197 14.00 -7.98 -22.95
N GLU A 198 14.15 -7.63 -21.67
CA GLU A 198 13.05 -7.13 -20.85
C GLU A 198 12.51 -5.78 -21.35
N PHE A 199 13.40 -4.89 -21.77
CA PHE A 199 13.03 -3.59 -22.33
C PHE A 199 12.26 -3.74 -23.64
N ASP A 200 12.77 -4.55 -24.57
CA ASP A 200 12.13 -4.77 -25.87
C ASP A 200 10.74 -5.40 -25.70
N HIS A 201 10.61 -6.41 -24.84
CA HIS A 201 9.33 -7.05 -24.54
C HIS A 201 8.33 -6.09 -23.87
N LEU A 202 8.81 -5.23 -22.97
CA LEU A 202 7.97 -4.21 -22.34
C LEU A 202 7.49 -3.18 -23.36
N MET A 203 8.36 -2.76 -24.28
CA MET A 203 8.00 -1.82 -25.34
C MET A 203 7.01 -2.41 -26.34
N GLU A 204 7.14 -3.70 -26.68
CA GLU A 204 6.15 -4.42 -27.49
C GLU A 204 4.78 -4.46 -26.80
N LYS A 205 4.72 -4.85 -25.52
CA LYS A 205 3.48 -4.85 -24.72
C LYS A 205 2.85 -3.46 -24.60
N ARG A 206 3.65 -2.41 -24.43
CA ARG A 206 3.16 -1.03 -24.43
C ARG A 206 2.53 -0.63 -25.77
N GLN A 207 3.14 -1.03 -26.87
CA GLN A 207 2.57 -0.76 -28.20
C GLN A 207 1.26 -1.52 -28.43
N GLU A 208 1.18 -2.77 -27.97
CA GLU A 208 -0.07 -3.56 -28.04
C GLU A 208 -1.17 -2.95 -27.19
N TYR A 209 -0.85 -2.49 -25.98
CA TYR A 209 -1.80 -1.81 -25.11
C TYR A 209 -2.29 -0.48 -25.69
N SER A 210 -1.40 0.33 -26.25
CA SER A 210 -1.79 1.56 -26.95
C SER A 210 -2.80 1.26 -28.04
N LYS A 211 -2.53 0.25 -28.88
CA LYS A 211 -3.45 -0.19 -29.95
C LYS A 211 -4.78 -0.74 -29.41
N TRP A 212 -4.77 -1.37 -28.24
CA TRP A 212 -5.97 -1.87 -27.58
C TRP A 212 -6.79 -0.69 -27.02
N ASN A 213 -6.13 0.27 -26.39
CA ASN A 213 -6.78 1.46 -25.84
C ASN A 213 -7.44 2.30 -26.93
N ASP A 214 -6.74 2.53 -28.04
CA ASP A 214 -7.29 3.23 -29.21
C ASP A 214 -8.53 2.52 -29.76
N ARG A 215 -8.52 1.17 -29.82
CA ARG A 215 -9.68 0.38 -30.25
C ARG A 215 -10.84 0.42 -29.26
N ASN A 216 -10.54 0.45 -27.97
CA ASN A 216 -11.55 0.53 -26.92
C ASN A 216 -12.24 1.91 -26.91
N ASP A 217 -11.47 2.98 -27.09
CA ASP A 217 -12.01 4.34 -27.23
C ASP A 217 -12.90 4.47 -28.47
N ASP A 218 -12.50 3.90 -29.61
CA ASP A 218 -13.33 3.82 -30.83
C ASP A 218 -14.63 3.03 -30.61
N TRP A 219 -14.58 1.94 -29.85
CA TRP A 219 -15.77 1.15 -29.52
C TRP A 219 -16.71 1.92 -28.57
N MET A 220 -16.16 2.58 -27.56
CA MET A 220 -16.91 3.42 -26.60
C MET A 220 -17.59 4.61 -27.30
N MET A 221 -16.95 5.20 -28.30
CA MET A 221 -17.52 6.30 -29.08
C MET A 221 -18.68 5.81 -29.99
N LYS A 222 -18.53 4.63 -30.60
CA LYS A 222 -19.57 4.02 -31.45
C LYS A 222 -20.80 3.48 -30.70
N SER A 223 -20.60 3.11 -29.42
CA SER A 223 -21.71 2.61 -28.58
C SER A 223 -22.62 3.72 -28.01
N LYS A 224 -22.25 4.99 -28.18
CA LYS A 224 -23.00 6.17 -27.72
C LYS A 224 -23.78 6.87 -28.86
N THR A 225 -23.65 6.36 -30.06
CA THR A 225 -24.47 6.79 -31.25
C THR A 225 -25.52 5.76 -31.58
#